data_a48dbb4ac1dd0029b2350824699e7797
#
_entry.id   a48dbb4ac1dd0029b2350824699e7797
#
_cell.length_a   1.000
_cell.length_b   1.000
_cell.length_c   1.000
_cell.angle_alpha   90.00
_cell.angle_beta   90.00
_cell.angle_gamma   90.00
#
_symmetry.space_group_name_H-M   'P 1'
#
loop_
_entity.id
_entity.type
_entity.pdbx_description
1 polymer ?
#
loop_
_entity_poly.entity_id
_entity_poly.type
_entity_poly.pdbx_seq_one_letter_code
_entity_poly.pdbx_strand_id
1 'polypeptide(L)'
;METKFSAFFVLFFILIIAISSYYLKNEVIREFSSNEQKITGAPEFYLKNFSSKQTKKDGSLKFIFSGNEMKSFKHADITKVKFPIFKKFENNIEHSLIVSENADIINKGDQIILKDNVTLTRFPTKTRKQLKLFTSELNIFPNDDYVSSSQPIKIVQEPNIEINGVGMIYNKTENTFKILKKVTVYYEKPKK
;
A
#
# COMPACT_ATOMS: atom_id res chain seq x y z
N MET A 1 -3.13 -51.70 -27.78
CA MET A 1 -1.81 -51.08 -27.59
C MET A 1 -1.88 -49.53 -27.62
N GLU A 2 -3.06 -48.95 -27.83
CA GLU A 2 -3.25 -47.48 -28.07
C GLU A 2 -3.48 -46.64 -26.82
N THR A 3 -3.87 -47.24 -25.70
CA THR A 3 -4.19 -46.45 -24.47
C THR A 3 -2.99 -45.94 -23.71
N LYS A 4 -1.81 -46.58 -23.84
CA LYS A 4 -0.57 -46.16 -23.15
C LYS A 4 0.10 -44.94 -23.82
N PHE A 5 -0.11 -44.77 -25.14
CA PHE A 5 0.45 -43.66 -25.90
C PHE A 5 -0.30 -42.34 -25.59
N SER A 6 -1.63 -42.43 -25.41
CA SER A 6 -2.47 -41.30 -25.04
C SER A 6 -2.17 -40.75 -23.63
N ALA A 7 -1.96 -41.67 -22.67
CA ALA A 7 -1.63 -41.27 -21.30
C ALA A 7 -0.25 -40.55 -21.17
N PHE A 8 0.71 -40.97 -22.00
CA PHE A 8 2.04 -40.33 -22.05
C PHE A 8 1.96 -38.89 -22.61
N PHE A 9 1.13 -38.66 -23.64
CA PHE A 9 0.90 -37.32 -24.19
C PHE A 9 0.23 -36.39 -23.20
N VAL A 10 -0.76 -36.87 -22.46
CA VAL A 10 -1.44 -36.07 -21.40
C VAL A 10 -0.48 -35.70 -20.28
N LEU A 11 0.37 -36.65 -19.82
CA LEU A 11 1.38 -36.39 -18.80
C LEU A 11 2.43 -35.38 -19.26
N PHE A 12 2.88 -35.48 -20.51
CA PHE A 12 3.83 -34.55 -21.12
C PHE A 12 3.23 -33.13 -21.24
N PHE A 13 1.94 -33.00 -21.58
CA PHE A 13 1.26 -31.71 -21.66
C PHE A 13 1.09 -31.05 -20.28
N ILE A 14 0.76 -31.83 -19.26
CA ILE A 14 0.68 -31.36 -17.87
C ILE A 14 2.06 -30.90 -17.37
N LEU A 15 3.13 -31.61 -17.72
CA LEU A 15 4.50 -31.23 -17.37
C LEU A 15 4.91 -29.88 -18.01
N ILE A 16 4.55 -29.64 -19.28
CA ILE A 16 4.81 -28.38 -19.98
C ILE A 16 4.05 -27.25 -19.33
N ILE A 17 2.79 -27.45 -18.95
CA ILE A 17 1.97 -26.43 -18.27
C ILE A 17 2.56 -26.10 -16.87
N ALA A 18 3.02 -27.12 -16.13
CA ALA A 18 3.64 -26.93 -14.83
C ALA A 18 4.96 -26.15 -14.92
N ILE A 19 5.80 -26.48 -15.91
CA ILE A 19 7.06 -25.77 -16.18
C ILE A 19 6.76 -24.34 -16.62
N SER A 20 5.82 -24.12 -17.54
CA SER A 20 5.41 -22.79 -17.98
C SER A 20 4.85 -21.94 -16.84
N SER A 21 4.01 -22.52 -15.98
CA SER A 21 3.48 -21.85 -14.79
C SER A 21 4.57 -21.48 -13.79
N TYR A 22 5.58 -22.33 -13.63
CA TYR A 22 6.73 -22.03 -12.76
C TYR A 22 7.58 -20.88 -13.31
N TYR A 23 7.83 -20.84 -14.61
CA TYR A 23 8.56 -19.75 -15.27
C TYR A 23 7.77 -18.43 -15.20
N LEU A 24 6.44 -18.46 -15.50
CA LEU A 24 5.60 -17.25 -15.36
C LEU A 24 5.60 -16.69 -13.95
N LYS A 25 5.52 -17.58 -12.94
CA LYS A 25 5.56 -17.14 -11.53
C LYS A 25 6.89 -16.44 -11.19
N ASN A 26 8.01 -16.93 -11.70
CA ASN A 26 9.32 -16.32 -11.47
C ASN A 26 9.51 -15.01 -12.25
N GLU A 27 8.98 -14.92 -13.47
CA GLU A 27 9.03 -13.69 -14.27
C GLU A 27 8.20 -12.58 -13.61
N VAL A 28 6.97 -12.89 -13.21
CA VAL A 28 6.07 -11.95 -12.51
C VAL A 28 6.67 -11.48 -11.19
N ILE A 29 7.28 -12.39 -10.40
CA ILE A 29 7.95 -12.00 -9.14
C ILE A 29 9.19 -11.16 -9.41
N ARG A 30 9.94 -11.41 -10.48
CA ARG A 30 11.09 -10.60 -10.88
C ARG A 30 10.69 -9.21 -11.36
N GLU A 31 9.64 -9.06 -12.15
CA GLU A 31 9.13 -7.74 -12.56
C GLU A 31 8.64 -6.93 -11.35
N PHE A 32 8.00 -7.56 -10.35
CA PHE A 32 7.61 -6.87 -9.12
C PHE A 32 8.79 -6.54 -8.18
N SER A 33 9.89 -7.31 -8.23
CA SER A 33 11.06 -7.11 -7.35
C SER A 33 12.18 -6.28 -7.99
N SER A 34 12.21 -6.11 -9.31
CA SER A 34 13.31 -5.44 -10.02
C SER A 34 13.00 -4.03 -10.50
N ASN A 35 11.84 -3.47 -10.18
CA ASN A 35 11.53 -2.05 -10.43
C ASN A 35 12.18 -1.09 -9.40
N GLU A 36 13.32 -1.43 -8.82
CA GLU A 36 14.35 -0.42 -8.61
C GLU A 36 14.96 -0.05 -9.98
N GLN A 37 14.14 0.54 -10.86
CA GLN A 37 14.68 1.27 -11.99
C GLN A 37 15.74 2.21 -11.41
N LYS A 38 17.01 1.95 -11.71
CA LYS A 38 18.06 2.95 -11.53
C LYS A 38 17.58 4.16 -12.30
N ILE A 39 16.94 5.10 -11.61
CA ILE A 39 16.50 6.36 -12.20
C ILE A 39 17.79 7.10 -12.52
N THR A 40 18.29 6.92 -13.73
CA THR A 40 19.48 7.59 -14.26
C THR A 40 19.04 8.91 -14.86
N GLY A 41 19.47 10.00 -14.24
CA GLY A 41 19.23 11.36 -14.74
C GLY A 41 19.02 12.37 -13.62
N ALA A 42 19.21 13.64 -13.95
CA ALA A 42 18.87 14.74 -13.07
C ALA A 42 17.35 14.83 -12.87
N PRO A 43 16.85 15.12 -11.65
CA PRO A 43 15.44 15.36 -11.45
C PRO A 43 14.99 16.60 -12.24
N GLU A 44 13.76 16.57 -12.78
CA GLU A 44 13.13 17.71 -13.45
C GLU A 44 12.86 18.84 -12.44
N PHE A 45 12.44 18.48 -11.24
CA PHE A 45 12.33 19.42 -10.13
C PHE A 45 12.70 18.78 -8.80
N TYR A 46 13.09 19.65 -7.88
CA TYR A 46 13.51 19.29 -6.55
C TYR A 46 12.95 20.28 -5.52
N LEU A 47 12.29 19.78 -4.49
CA LEU A 47 11.74 20.57 -3.39
C LEU A 47 12.34 20.10 -2.07
N LYS A 48 12.62 21.05 -1.17
CA LYS A 48 12.98 20.78 0.23
C LYS A 48 11.92 21.35 1.17
N ASN A 49 11.63 20.62 2.26
CA ASN A 49 10.74 21.04 3.33
C ASN A 49 9.43 21.63 2.79
N PHE A 50 8.78 20.86 1.92
CA PHE A 50 7.57 21.30 1.25
C PHE A 50 6.31 20.97 2.05
N SER A 51 5.27 21.79 1.85
CA SER A 51 3.92 21.54 2.33
C SER A 51 2.91 22.02 1.31
N SER A 52 2.03 21.14 0.88
CA SER A 52 0.93 21.40 -0.04
C SER A 52 -0.40 21.20 0.67
N LYS A 53 -1.36 22.11 0.45
CA LYS A 53 -2.71 22.04 1.01
C LYS A 53 -3.71 21.97 -0.14
N GLN A 54 -4.67 21.05 -0.05
CA GLN A 54 -5.81 21.00 -0.95
C GLN A 54 -7.10 21.26 -0.17
N THR A 55 -7.93 22.14 -0.72
CA THR A 55 -9.27 22.43 -0.21
C THR A 55 -10.34 21.80 -1.10
N LYS A 56 -11.54 21.64 -0.56
CA LYS A 56 -12.75 21.28 -1.31
C LYS A 56 -13.33 22.52 -2.00
N LYS A 57 -14.38 22.34 -2.79
CA LYS A 57 -15.09 23.45 -3.48
C LYS A 57 -15.69 24.47 -2.51
N ASP A 58 -16.06 24.05 -1.31
CA ASP A 58 -16.61 24.87 -0.23
C ASP A 58 -15.55 25.61 0.60
N GLY A 59 -14.26 25.50 0.24
CA GLY A 59 -13.13 26.08 0.94
C GLY A 59 -12.64 25.27 2.14
N SER A 60 -13.33 24.23 2.58
CA SER A 60 -12.89 23.39 3.69
C SER A 60 -11.65 22.58 3.31
N LEU A 61 -10.78 22.35 4.29
CA LEU A 61 -9.54 21.60 4.09
C LEU A 61 -9.85 20.13 3.76
N LYS A 62 -9.23 19.62 2.68
CA LYS A 62 -9.37 18.23 2.23
C LYS A 62 -8.20 17.40 2.70
N PHE A 63 -6.96 17.81 2.37
CA PHE A 63 -5.74 17.18 2.86
C PHE A 63 -4.54 18.15 2.87
N ILE A 64 -3.53 17.76 3.63
CA ILE A 64 -2.19 18.34 3.61
C ILE A 64 -1.21 17.24 3.26
N PHE A 65 -0.31 17.51 2.32
CA PHE A 65 0.80 16.65 1.97
C PHE A 65 2.10 17.41 2.16
N SER A 66 3.02 16.86 2.94
CA SER A 66 4.30 17.48 3.24
C SER A 66 5.41 16.44 3.30
N GLY A 67 6.65 16.89 3.23
CA GLY A 67 7.83 16.03 3.31
C GLY A 67 9.11 16.85 3.33
N ASN A 68 10.22 16.19 3.65
CA ASN A 68 11.53 16.85 3.73
C ASN A 68 12.16 17.06 2.35
N GLU A 69 11.93 16.13 1.43
CA GLU A 69 12.52 16.16 0.09
C GLU A 69 11.55 15.57 -0.91
N MET A 70 11.44 16.18 -2.08
CA MET A 70 10.72 15.64 -3.22
C MET A 70 11.56 15.80 -4.49
N LYS A 71 11.73 14.73 -5.24
CA LYS A 71 12.44 14.67 -6.53
C LYS A 71 11.54 14.04 -7.58
N SER A 72 11.25 14.75 -8.65
CA SER A 72 10.48 14.23 -9.79
C SER A 72 11.38 13.90 -10.96
N PHE A 73 11.15 12.74 -11.55
CA PHE A 73 11.91 12.21 -12.68
C PHE A 73 10.96 11.95 -13.85
N LYS A 74 10.91 12.88 -14.79
CA LYS A 74 9.97 12.87 -15.91
C LYS A 74 10.04 11.62 -16.78
N HIS A 75 11.24 11.16 -17.10
CA HIS A 75 11.44 9.99 -17.96
C HIS A 75 10.94 8.67 -17.33
N ALA A 76 10.83 8.62 -16.02
CA ALA A 76 10.36 7.45 -15.29
C ALA A 76 8.92 7.61 -14.79
N ASP A 77 8.29 8.79 -14.97
CA ASP A 77 7.00 9.16 -14.36
C ASP A 77 6.93 8.86 -12.85
N ILE A 78 8.08 9.01 -12.17
CA ILE A 78 8.21 8.73 -10.73
C ILE A 78 8.60 10.00 -10.00
N THR A 79 7.93 10.25 -8.88
CA THR A 79 8.30 11.27 -7.90
C THR A 79 8.66 10.59 -6.59
N LYS A 80 9.91 10.72 -6.15
CA LYS A 80 10.40 10.21 -4.86
C LYS A 80 10.23 11.24 -3.77
N VAL A 81 9.76 10.82 -2.61
CA VAL A 81 9.53 11.68 -1.44
C VAL A 81 10.20 11.08 -0.22
N LYS A 82 10.91 11.91 0.53
CA LYS A 82 11.51 11.57 1.83
C LYS A 82 10.64 12.10 2.96
N PHE A 83 10.41 11.26 3.97
CA PHE A 83 9.60 11.53 5.15
C PHE A 83 8.24 12.16 4.80
N PRO A 84 7.44 11.47 3.94
CA PRO A 84 6.13 11.96 3.59
C PRO A 84 5.19 11.94 4.79
N ILE A 85 4.41 13.01 4.91
CA ILE A 85 3.32 13.15 5.90
C ILE A 85 2.06 13.51 5.12
N PHE A 86 1.05 12.65 5.19
CA PHE A 86 -0.25 12.89 4.58
C PHE A 86 -1.33 12.98 5.66
N LYS A 87 -2.00 14.13 5.76
CA LYS A 87 -3.10 14.40 6.68
C LYS A 87 -4.39 14.59 5.92
N LYS A 88 -5.39 13.80 6.23
CA LYS A 88 -6.74 13.92 5.68
C LYS A 88 -7.67 14.61 6.68
N PHE A 89 -8.51 15.50 6.19
CA PHE A 89 -9.46 16.25 7.00
C PHE A 89 -10.90 15.95 6.57
N GLU A 90 -11.79 15.89 7.55
CA GLU A 90 -13.24 15.86 7.38
C GLU A 90 -13.84 16.94 8.27
N ASN A 91 -14.60 17.86 7.69
CA ASN A 91 -15.16 19.03 8.39
C ASN A 91 -14.09 19.85 9.16
N ASN A 92 -12.94 20.07 8.52
CA ASN A 92 -11.76 20.75 9.08
C ASN A 92 -11.13 20.07 10.32
N ILE A 93 -11.57 18.86 10.66
CA ILE A 93 -10.98 18.04 11.74
C ILE A 93 -10.06 17.00 11.10
N GLU A 94 -8.86 16.83 11.65
CA GLU A 94 -7.92 15.81 11.19
C GLU A 94 -8.53 14.41 11.42
N HIS A 95 -8.83 13.71 10.31
CA HIS A 95 -9.45 12.41 10.33
C HIS A 95 -8.43 11.27 10.32
N SER A 96 -7.37 11.43 9.51
CA SER A 96 -6.30 10.43 9.44
C SER A 96 -4.96 11.04 9.09
N LEU A 97 -3.92 10.38 9.57
CA LEU A 97 -2.52 10.70 9.36
C LEU A 97 -1.81 9.46 8.81
N ILE A 98 -1.04 9.62 7.76
CA ILE A 98 -0.15 8.58 7.24
C ILE A 98 1.26 9.15 7.21
N VAL A 99 2.23 8.39 7.71
CA VAL A 99 3.66 8.72 7.70
C VAL A 99 4.46 7.52 7.24
N SER A 100 5.58 7.77 6.59
CA SER A 100 6.60 6.75 6.27
C SER A 100 7.97 7.42 6.12
N GLU A 101 9.02 6.64 5.92
CA GLU A 101 10.34 7.22 5.64
C GLU A 101 10.49 7.60 4.17
N ASN A 102 9.89 6.80 3.29
CA ASN A 102 10.00 6.97 1.85
C ASN A 102 8.62 6.82 1.18
N ALA A 103 8.44 7.51 0.04
CA ALA A 103 7.33 7.26 -0.87
C ALA A 103 7.78 7.40 -2.31
N ASP A 104 7.23 6.54 -3.17
CA ASP A 104 7.27 6.68 -4.62
C ASP A 104 5.85 6.98 -5.13
N ILE A 105 5.70 8.10 -5.84
CA ILE A 105 4.47 8.49 -6.51
C ILE A 105 4.67 8.19 -7.99
N ILE A 106 3.87 7.30 -8.52
CA ILE A 106 4.01 6.75 -9.89
C ILE A 106 2.86 7.29 -10.74
N ASN A 107 3.15 7.53 -12.02
CA ASN A 107 2.18 7.98 -13.02
C ASN A 107 1.34 9.15 -12.50
N LYS A 108 2.01 10.22 -12.03
CA LYS A 108 1.35 11.46 -11.55
C LYS A 108 0.35 11.24 -10.40
N GLY A 109 0.46 10.11 -9.68
CA GLY A 109 -0.38 9.82 -8.52
C GLY A 109 -1.40 8.71 -8.72
N ASP A 110 -1.38 7.98 -9.83
CA ASP A 110 -2.22 6.78 -10.02
C ASP A 110 -1.89 5.70 -8.99
N GLN A 111 -0.60 5.61 -8.62
CA GLN A 111 -0.15 4.74 -7.55
C GLN A 111 0.80 5.49 -6.61
N ILE A 112 0.63 5.28 -5.30
CA ILE A 112 1.53 5.79 -4.27
C ILE A 112 2.02 4.58 -3.46
N ILE A 113 3.33 4.38 -3.44
CA ILE A 113 3.98 3.32 -2.68
C ILE A 113 4.68 3.97 -1.49
N LEU A 114 4.14 3.78 -0.30
CA LEU A 114 4.76 4.17 0.95
C LEU A 114 5.67 3.05 1.42
N LYS A 115 6.90 3.38 1.84
CA LYS A 115 7.93 2.41 2.21
C LYS A 115 8.60 2.82 3.52
N ASP A 116 9.02 1.82 4.24
CA ASP A 116 9.78 1.90 5.48
C ASP A 116 9.01 2.59 6.61
N ASN A 117 8.74 1.84 7.67
CA ASN A 117 8.07 2.30 8.88
C ASN A 117 6.72 3.02 8.63
N VAL A 118 5.90 2.46 7.73
CA VAL A 118 4.59 3.03 7.39
C VAL A 118 3.66 2.93 8.59
N THR A 119 3.15 4.07 9.03
CA THR A 119 2.12 4.17 10.07
C THR A 119 0.93 4.93 9.54
N LEU A 120 -0.25 4.30 9.59
CA LEU A 120 -1.53 4.94 9.35
C LEU A 120 -2.27 5.07 10.68
N THR A 121 -2.61 6.29 11.06
CA THR A 121 -3.45 6.58 12.22
C THR A 121 -4.79 7.12 11.76
N ARG A 122 -5.88 6.47 12.15
CA ARG A 122 -7.22 7.02 12.06
C ARG A 122 -7.63 7.54 13.43
N PHE A 123 -7.89 8.83 13.52
CA PHE A 123 -8.24 9.48 14.77
C PHE A 123 -9.64 9.08 15.25
N PRO A 124 -9.89 9.12 16.56
CA PRO A 124 -11.17 8.75 17.11
C PRO A 124 -12.26 9.76 16.73
N THR A 125 -13.50 9.29 16.68
CA THR A 125 -14.69 10.12 16.54
C THR A 125 -15.66 9.79 17.70
N LYS A 126 -16.82 10.43 17.76
CA LYS A 126 -17.84 10.10 18.76
C LYS A 126 -18.28 8.63 18.73
N THR A 127 -18.21 7.99 17.53
CA THR A 127 -18.70 6.62 17.32
C THR A 127 -17.60 5.61 17.04
N ARG A 128 -16.34 6.04 16.80
CA ARG A 128 -15.23 5.18 16.41
C ARG A 128 -14.01 5.43 17.28
N LYS A 129 -13.40 4.38 17.76
CA LYS A 129 -12.13 4.44 18.50
C LYS A 129 -10.96 4.70 17.55
N GLN A 130 -9.85 5.17 18.10
CA GLN A 130 -8.60 5.31 17.37
C GLN A 130 -8.15 3.95 16.84
N LEU A 131 -7.60 3.96 15.61
CA LEU A 131 -6.96 2.80 14.99
C LEU A 131 -5.61 3.20 14.44
N LYS A 132 -4.59 2.38 14.71
CA LYS A 132 -3.27 2.49 14.10
C LYS A 132 -2.96 1.23 13.29
N LEU A 133 -2.42 1.39 12.11
CA LEU A 133 -1.90 0.31 11.27
C LEU A 133 -0.42 0.55 11.05
N PHE A 134 0.39 -0.50 11.20
CA PHE A 134 1.82 -0.50 10.99
C PHE A 134 2.17 -1.55 9.94
N THR A 135 3.04 -1.19 8.99
CA THR A 135 3.58 -2.09 7.98
C THR A 135 4.89 -1.53 7.43
N SER A 136 5.67 -2.33 6.72
CA SER A 136 6.86 -1.83 6.02
C SER A 136 6.55 -1.24 4.65
N GLU A 137 5.41 -1.59 4.03
CA GLU A 137 5.01 -1.07 2.73
C GLU A 137 3.48 -0.97 2.62
N LEU A 138 2.99 0.09 1.99
CA LEU A 138 1.57 0.30 1.70
C LEU A 138 1.40 0.87 0.29
N ASN A 139 0.65 0.17 -0.54
CA ASN A 139 0.32 0.57 -1.90
C ASN A 139 -1.08 1.22 -1.90
N ILE A 140 -1.17 2.44 -2.38
CA ILE A 140 -2.42 3.22 -2.47
C ILE A 140 -2.71 3.50 -3.93
N PHE A 141 -3.92 3.22 -4.38
CA PHE A 141 -4.45 3.52 -5.70
C PHE A 141 -5.64 4.49 -5.54
N PRO A 142 -5.36 5.81 -5.57
CA PRO A 142 -6.38 6.83 -5.22
C PRO A 142 -7.59 6.82 -6.16
N ASN A 143 -7.37 6.53 -7.45
CA ASN A 143 -8.43 6.52 -8.46
C ASN A 143 -9.35 5.30 -8.34
N ASP A 144 -8.84 4.18 -7.81
CA ASP A 144 -9.58 2.94 -7.62
C ASP A 144 -10.17 2.81 -6.21
N ASP A 145 -9.95 3.81 -5.34
CA ASP A 145 -10.33 3.75 -3.91
C ASP A 145 -9.81 2.48 -3.21
N TYR A 146 -8.60 2.04 -3.60
CA TYR A 146 -8.01 0.76 -3.22
C TYR A 146 -6.68 0.95 -2.49
N VAL A 147 -6.47 0.17 -1.43
CA VAL A 147 -5.22 0.15 -0.66
C VAL A 147 -4.82 -1.30 -0.39
N SER A 148 -3.55 -1.63 -0.57
CA SER A 148 -3.05 -2.97 -0.32
C SER A 148 -1.65 -2.97 0.30
N SER A 149 -1.33 -4.09 0.94
CA SER A 149 0.03 -4.44 1.36
C SER A 149 0.23 -5.94 1.20
N SER A 150 1.41 -6.37 0.79
CA SER A 150 1.83 -7.78 0.82
C SER A 150 2.64 -8.11 2.08
N GLN A 151 3.02 -7.10 2.85
CA GLN A 151 3.92 -7.19 3.99
C GLN A 151 3.19 -7.59 5.28
N PRO A 152 3.93 -7.96 6.34
CA PRO A 152 3.36 -8.08 7.68
C PRO A 152 2.66 -6.79 8.09
N ILE A 153 1.49 -6.92 8.68
CA ILE A 153 0.72 -5.82 9.22
C ILE A 153 0.43 -6.03 10.70
N LYS A 154 0.41 -4.94 11.43
CA LYS A 154 -0.08 -4.87 12.80
C LYS A 154 -1.13 -3.77 12.90
N ILE A 155 -2.31 -4.10 13.40
CA ILE A 155 -3.40 -3.15 13.63
C ILE A 155 -3.65 -3.09 15.14
N VAL A 156 -3.66 -1.88 15.67
CA VAL A 156 -3.97 -1.62 17.08
C VAL A 156 -5.19 -0.72 17.15
N GLN A 157 -6.22 -1.17 17.85
CA GLN A 157 -7.38 -0.35 18.21
C GLN A 157 -7.48 -0.29 19.73
N GLU A 158 -7.14 0.88 20.27
CA GLU A 158 -7.17 1.11 21.71
C GLU A 158 -8.62 0.98 22.26
N PRO A 159 -8.75 0.53 23.52
CA PRO A 159 -7.66 0.14 24.43
C PRO A 159 -7.22 -1.33 24.32
N ASN A 160 -7.92 -2.18 23.56
CA ASN A 160 -7.94 -3.61 23.87
C ASN A 160 -7.75 -4.55 22.69
N ILE A 161 -7.58 -4.07 21.46
CA ILE A 161 -7.52 -4.94 20.28
C ILE A 161 -6.17 -4.78 19.57
N GLU A 162 -5.47 -5.89 19.38
CA GLU A 162 -4.33 -5.98 18.49
C GLU A 162 -4.58 -7.10 17.48
N ILE A 163 -4.37 -6.81 16.19
CA ILE A 163 -4.51 -7.76 15.10
C ILE A 163 -3.19 -7.79 14.33
N ASN A 164 -2.61 -8.97 14.19
CA ASN A 164 -1.42 -9.20 13.37
C ASN A 164 -1.80 -10.07 12.17
N GLY A 165 -1.13 -9.88 11.04
CA GLY A 165 -1.35 -10.68 9.84
C GLY A 165 -0.31 -10.40 8.77
N VAL A 166 -0.46 -11.04 7.61
CA VAL A 166 0.38 -10.82 6.44
C VAL A 166 -0.49 -10.54 5.23
N GLY A 167 -0.25 -9.41 4.62
CA GLY A 167 -1.02 -8.91 3.49
C GLY A 167 -2.38 -8.37 3.88
N MET A 168 -2.77 -7.26 3.27
CA MET A 168 -4.09 -6.66 3.44
C MET A 168 -4.61 -6.07 2.14
N ILE A 169 -5.93 -5.99 2.05
CA ILE A 169 -6.66 -5.29 1.02
C ILE A 169 -7.76 -4.46 1.69
N TYR A 170 -7.84 -3.20 1.31
CA TYR A 170 -8.95 -2.32 1.64
C TYR A 170 -9.54 -1.74 0.36
N ASN A 171 -10.83 -1.97 0.14
CA ASN A 171 -11.60 -1.37 -0.94
C ASN A 171 -12.64 -0.42 -0.31
N LYS A 172 -12.50 0.86 -0.57
CA LYS A 172 -13.36 1.88 0.01
C LYS A 172 -14.76 1.88 -0.63
N THR A 173 -14.85 1.62 -1.93
CA THR A 173 -16.13 1.54 -2.67
C THR A 173 -17.01 0.42 -2.13
N GLU A 174 -16.42 -0.75 -1.88
CA GLU A 174 -17.10 -1.91 -1.29
C GLU A 174 -17.17 -1.84 0.25
N ASN A 175 -16.46 -0.90 0.88
CA ASN A 175 -16.27 -0.80 2.31
C ASN A 175 -15.77 -2.11 2.94
N THR A 176 -14.89 -2.83 2.23
CA THR A 176 -14.33 -4.11 2.66
C THR A 176 -12.89 -3.96 3.13
N PHE A 177 -12.54 -4.67 4.19
CA PHE A 177 -11.18 -4.81 4.69
C PHE A 177 -10.87 -6.29 4.90
N LYS A 178 -9.80 -6.79 4.29
CA LYS A 178 -9.38 -8.19 4.35
C LYS A 178 -7.92 -8.28 4.76
N ILE A 179 -7.60 -9.20 5.67
CA ILE A 179 -6.24 -9.64 5.97
C ILE A 179 -6.05 -11.01 5.31
N LEU A 180 -4.96 -11.19 4.58
CA LEU A 180 -4.86 -12.30 3.64
C LEU A 180 -4.36 -13.59 4.28
N LYS A 181 -3.40 -13.50 5.23
CA LYS A 181 -2.74 -14.69 5.79
C LYS A 181 -2.33 -14.47 7.26
N LYS A 182 -2.15 -15.57 7.99
CA LYS A 182 -1.55 -15.63 9.34
C LYS A 182 -2.20 -14.65 10.33
N VAL A 183 -3.52 -14.59 10.33
CA VAL A 183 -4.26 -13.66 11.19
C VAL A 183 -4.25 -14.15 12.63
N THR A 184 -3.81 -13.28 13.53
CA THR A 184 -3.87 -13.48 14.99
C THR A 184 -4.52 -12.25 15.62
N VAL A 185 -5.48 -12.47 16.52
CA VAL A 185 -6.19 -11.40 17.21
C VAL A 185 -5.98 -11.57 18.70
N TYR A 186 -5.49 -10.51 19.35
CA TYR A 186 -5.40 -10.39 20.79
C TYR A 186 -6.48 -9.40 21.28
N TYR A 187 -7.25 -9.82 22.25
CA TYR A 187 -8.29 -8.99 22.87
C TYR A 187 -8.16 -9.03 24.38
N GLU A 188 -7.90 -7.88 24.99
CA GLU A 188 -7.92 -7.76 26.44
C GLU A 188 -9.29 -7.27 26.92
N LYS A 189 -9.90 -8.04 27.80
CA LYS A 189 -11.18 -7.65 28.42
C LYS A 189 -10.97 -6.41 29.28
N PRO A 190 -11.79 -5.34 29.13
CA PRO A 190 -11.69 -4.16 29.98
C PRO A 190 -11.75 -4.56 31.44
N LYS A 191 -10.79 -4.12 32.25
CA LYS A 191 -10.92 -4.24 33.71
C LYS A 191 -12.11 -3.37 34.16
N LYS A 192 -13.06 -3.98 34.86
CA LYS A 192 -14.18 -3.27 35.48
C LYS A 192 -13.66 -2.33 36.54
#